data_7d329c6066c4be9986cba08066f4e93c
#
_entry.id   7d329c6066c4be9986cba08066f4e93c
#
_cell.length_a   1.000
_cell.length_b   1.000
_cell.length_c   1.000
_cell.angle_alpha   90.00
_cell.angle_beta   90.00
_cell.angle_gamma   90.00
#
_symmetry.space_group_name_H-M   'P 1'
#
loop_
_entity.id
_entity.type
_entity.pdbx_description
1 polymer ?
#
loop_
_entity_poly.entity_id
_entity_poly.type
_entity_poly.pdbx_seq_one_letter_code
_entity_poly.pdbx_strand_id
1 'polypeptide(L)'
;RAFGLQRSHLVNVWLGGFGLISMALIHDPNWLIASMVGIGFAWASILSLPYALLSDSLPSRKMGLYMGIFNFFIVIPQLVAASVLGFVLKRFLGGAPIEVLVLGGVCFLIAGLLSLRVPLHTNDARPA
;
A
#
# COMPACT_ATOMS: atom_id res chain seq x y z
N ARG A 1 -20.31 -3.41 -6.41
CA ARG A 1 -19.50 -3.86 -5.25
C ARG A 1 -18.00 -3.66 -5.48
N ALA A 2 -17.46 -4.11 -6.62
CA ALA A 2 -16.04 -3.96 -6.97
C ALA A 2 -15.59 -2.50 -7.11
N PHE A 3 -16.40 -1.62 -7.65
CA PHE A 3 -16.11 -0.19 -7.78
C PHE A 3 -15.99 0.52 -6.41
N GLY A 4 -16.71 0.02 -5.40
CA GLY A 4 -16.60 0.50 -4.02
C GLY A 4 -15.27 0.12 -3.37
N LEU A 5 -14.78 -1.10 -3.63
CA LEU A 5 -13.52 -1.61 -3.07
C LEU A 5 -12.31 -0.81 -3.58
N GLN A 6 -12.23 -0.51 -4.90
CA GLN A 6 -11.14 0.29 -5.45
C GLN A 6 -11.13 1.71 -4.89
N ARG A 7 -12.30 2.36 -4.80
CA ARG A 7 -12.40 3.70 -4.23
C ARG A 7 -12.00 3.73 -2.76
N SER A 8 -12.46 2.75 -1.99
CA SER A 8 -12.06 2.61 -0.59
C SER A 8 -10.56 2.40 -0.45
N HIS A 9 -9.96 1.57 -1.31
CA HIS A 9 -8.52 1.36 -1.33
C HIS A 9 -7.76 2.64 -1.66
N LEU A 10 -8.17 3.36 -2.71
CA LEU A 10 -7.60 4.65 -3.09
C LEU A 10 -7.62 5.64 -1.91
N VAL A 11 -8.79 5.80 -1.28
CA VAL A 11 -8.95 6.72 -0.14
C VAL A 11 -8.02 6.33 1.01
N ASN A 12 -7.98 5.05 1.36
CA ASN A 12 -7.14 4.56 2.45
C ASN A 12 -5.63 4.75 2.16
N VAL A 13 -5.20 4.44 0.94
CA VAL A 13 -3.80 4.63 0.52
C VAL A 13 -3.43 6.11 0.48
N TRP A 14 -4.35 6.99 0.04
CA TRP A 14 -4.13 8.43 0.07
C TRP A 14 -4.08 8.98 1.49
N LEU A 15 -4.94 8.51 2.40
CA LEU A 15 -4.85 8.87 3.82
C LEU A 15 -3.48 8.51 4.41
N GLY A 16 -2.94 7.35 4.04
CA GLY A 16 -1.59 6.96 4.45
C GLY A 16 -0.51 7.83 3.81
N GLY A 17 -0.64 8.16 2.53
CA GLY A 17 0.29 9.05 1.82
C GLY A 17 0.34 10.44 2.45
N PHE A 18 -0.81 11.04 2.70
CA PHE A 18 -0.90 12.32 3.40
C PHE A 18 -0.43 12.22 4.86
N GLY A 19 -0.72 11.10 5.54
CA GLY A 19 -0.20 10.82 6.88
C GLY A 19 1.33 10.83 6.91
N LEU A 20 1.99 10.14 5.97
CA LEU A 20 3.46 10.12 5.88
C LEU A 20 4.05 11.50 5.58
N ILE A 21 3.46 12.24 4.64
CA ILE A 21 3.93 13.59 4.28
C ILE A 21 3.71 14.57 5.44
N SER A 22 2.57 14.47 6.13
CA SER A 22 2.25 15.35 7.26
C SER A 22 3.23 15.20 8.42
N MET A 23 3.87 14.03 8.60
CA MET A 23 4.92 13.85 9.60
C MET A 23 6.13 14.77 9.39
N ALA A 24 6.41 15.19 8.17
CA ALA A 24 7.47 16.15 7.89
C ALA A 24 7.10 17.59 8.27
N LEU A 25 5.80 17.89 8.38
CA LEU A 25 5.27 19.23 8.67
C LEU A 25 4.89 19.41 10.14
N ILE A 26 4.53 18.31 10.80
CA ILE A 26 4.04 18.31 12.18
C ILE A 26 5.19 18.09 13.14
N HIS A 27 5.39 19.05 14.03
CA HIS A 27 6.43 19.01 15.07
C HIS A 27 5.85 18.70 16.47
N ASP A 28 4.52 18.77 16.64
CA ASP A 28 3.85 18.48 17.88
C ASP A 28 3.53 16.98 17.98
N PRO A 29 4.00 16.28 19.04
CA PRO A 29 3.77 14.85 19.23
C PRO A 29 2.29 14.44 19.23
N ASN A 30 1.39 15.30 19.73
CA ASN A 30 -0.04 15.00 19.80
C ASN A 30 -0.68 14.89 18.40
N TRP A 31 -0.26 15.72 17.47
CA TRP A 31 -0.76 15.69 16.09
C TRP A 31 -0.16 14.56 15.25
N LEU A 32 1.00 14.01 15.63
CA LEU A 32 1.58 12.83 14.98
C LEU A 32 0.66 11.61 15.11
N ILE A 33 -0.14 11.52 16.17
CA ILE A 33 -1.12 10.44 16.34
C ILE A 33 -2.14 10.47 15.20
N ALA A 34 -2.59 11.64 14.78
CA ALA A 34 -3.53 11.77 13.65
C ALA A 34 -2.90 11.26 12.34
N SER A 35 -1.62 11.57 12.09
CA SER A 35 -0.86 11.04 10.94
C SER A 35 -0.78 9.51 10.98
N MET A 36 -0.53 8.93 12.16
CA MET A 36 -0.45 7.48 12.37
C MET A 36 -1.78 6.77 12.08
N VAL A 37 -2.92 7.40 12.39
CA VAL A 37 -4.25 6.85 12.06
C VAL A 37 -4.40 6.70 10.54
N GLY A 38 -4.03 7.72 9.76
CA GLY A 38 -4.05 7.65 8.31
C GLY A 38 -3.17 6.54 7.74
N ILE A 39 -1.97 6.38 8.28
CA ILE A 39 -1.04 5.30 7.91
C ILE A 39 -1.64 3.93 8.26
N GLY A 40 -2.31 3.80 9.42
CA GLY A 40 -2.98 2.58 9.84
C GLY A 40 -4.08 2.13 8.86
N PHE A 41 -4.90 3.05 8.37
CA PHE A 41 -5.90 2.76 7.33
C PHE A 41 -5.27 2.29 6.02
N ALA A 42 -4.18 2.92 5.58
CA ALA A 42 -3.45 2.48 4.38
C ALA A 42 -2.90 1.07 4.58
N TRP A 43 -2.27 0.79 5.71
CA TRP A 43 -1.70 -0.50 6.04
C TRP A 43 -2.74 -1.62 6.03
N ALA A 44 -3.88 -1.38 6.70
CA ALA A 44 -4.99 -2.32 6.71
C ALA A 44 -5.52 -2.61 5.30
N SER A 45 -5.65 -1.58 4.45
CA SER A 45 -6.12 -1.72 3.08
C SER A 45 -5.13 -2.45 2.17
N ILE A 46 -3.83 -2.17 2.32
CA ILE A 46 -2.76 -2.81 1.54
C ILE A 46 -2.65 -4.30 1.88
N LEU A 47 -2.86 -4.68 3.12
CA LEU A 47 -2.81 -6.08 3.52
C LEU A 47 -4.08 -6.84 3.14
N SER A 48 -5.27 -6.24 3.32
CA SER A 48 -6.53 -6.98 3.16
C SER A 48 -6.99 -7.10 1.72
N LEU A 49 -6.93 -6.03 0.94
CA LEU A 49 -7.57 -5.98 -0.37
C LEU A 49 -6.93 -6.89 -1.42
N PRO A 50 -5.60 -6.88 -1.63
CA PRO A 50 -4.97 -7.75 -2.62
C PRO A 50 -5.16 -9.22 -2.29
N TYR A 51 -5.10 -9.59 -1.00
CA TYR A 51 -5.35 -10.96 -0.56
C TYR A 51 -6.80 -11.39 -0.79
N ALA A 52 -7.78 -10.51 -0.51
CA ALA A 52 -9.18 -10.79 -0.77
C ALA A 52 -9.45 -11.01 -2.26
N LEU A 53 -8.96 -10.11 -3.12
CA LEU A 53 -9.12 -10.22 -4.57
C LEU A 53 -8.46 -11.48 -5.13
N LEU A 54 -7.29 -11.84 -4.61
CA LEU A 54 -6.58 -13.04 -5.03
C LEU A 54 -7.33 -14.29 -4.60
N SER A 55 -7.81 -14.34 -3.35
CA SER A 55 -8.54 -15.49 -2.82
C SER A 55 -9.84 -15.77 -3.56
N ASP A 56 -10.54 -14.72 -3.96
CA ASP A 56 -11.79 -14.85 -4.72
C ASP A 56 -11.58 -15.38 -6.15
N SER A 57 -10.37 -15.22 -6.69
CA SER A 57 -10.03 -15.57 -8.07
C SER A 57 -9.39 -16.96 -8.21
N LEU A 58 -9.05 -17.62 -7.10
CA LEU A 58 -8.26 -18.85 -7.10
C LEU A 58 -9.07 -20.10 -6.71
N PRO A 59 -8.76 -21.25 -7.35
CA PRO A 59 -9.33 -22.51 -6.92
C PRO A 59 -8.78 -22.91 -5.54
N SER A 60 -9.66 -23.31 -4.62
CA SER A 60 -9.33 -23.65 -3.22
C SER A 60 -8.21 -24.68 -3.10
N ARG A 61 -8.11 -25.62 -4.05
CA ARG A 61 -7.11 -26.70 -4.06
C ARG A 61 -5.67 -26.22 -4.21
N LYS A 62 -5.44 -25.04 -4.82
CA LYS A 62 -4.11 -24.48 -5.09
C LYS A 62 -3.86 -23.17 -4.38
N MET A 63 -4.75 -22.80 -3.46
CA MET A 63 -4.69 -21.51 -2.75
C MET A 63 -3.32 -21.26 -2.11
N GLY A 64 -2.76 -22.25 -1.39
CA GLY A 64 -1.48 -22.09 -0.71
C GLY A 64 -0.30 -21.80 -1.64
N LEU A 65 -0.26 -22.46 -2.82
CA LEU A 65 0.78 -22.23 -3.81
C LEU A 65 0.73 -20.79 -4.35
N TYR A 66 -0.45 -20.34 -4.76
CA TYR A 66 -0.61 -19.00 -5.33
C TYR A 66 -0.39 -17.90 -4.30
N MET A 67 -0.83 -18.11 -3.05
CA MET A 67 -0.53 -17.18 -1.95
C MET A 67 0.96 -17.11 -1.66
N GLY A 68 1.68 -18.24 -1.73
CA GLY A 68 3.14 -18.28 -1.62
C GLY A 68 3.82 -17.47 -2.72
N ILE A 69 3.43 -17.67 -3.98
CA ILE A 69 3.94 -16.91 -5.12
C ILE A 69 3.65 -15.41 -4.94
N PHE A 70 2.43 -15.06 -4.53
CA PHE A 70 2.05 -13.67 -4.28
C PHE A 70 2.92 -13.01 -3.21
N ASN A 71 3.25 -13.74 -2.14
CA ASN A 71 4.16 -13.24 -1.11
C ASN A 71 5.56 -12.92 -1.64
N PHE A 72 6.07 -13.66 -2.65
CA PHE A 72 7.34 -13.30 -3.29
C PHE A 72 7.30 -11.91 -3.91
N PHE A 73 6.19 -11.55 -4.57
CA PHE A 73 6.02 -10.21 -5.14
C PHE A 73 5.93 -9.10 -4.09
N ILE A 74 5.65 -9.44 -2.84
CA ILE A 74 5.67 -8.49 -1.72
C ILE A 74 7.07 -8.44 -1.10
N VAL A 75 7.66 -9.60 -0.79
CA VAL A 75 8.91 -9.70 -0.02
C VAL A 75 10.12 -9.25 -0.84
N ILE A 76 10.20 -9.61 -2.14
CA ILE A 76 11.35 -9.23 -2.97
C ILE A 76 11.51 -7.72 -3.08
N PRO A 77 10.48 -6.92 -3.41
CA PRO A 77 10.59 -5.46 -3.40
C PRO A 77 10.95 -4.89 -2.02
N GLN A 78 10.47 -5.48 -0.93
CA GLN A 78 10.81 -5.06 0.44
C GLN A 78 12.30 -5.27 0.73
N LEU A 79 12.87 -6.42 0.34
CA LEU A 79 14.30 -6.69 0.52
C LEU A 79 15.15 -5.74 -0.33
N VAL A 80 14.75 -5.48 -1.57
CA VAL A 80 15.43 -4.52 -2.44
C VAL A 80 15.35 -3.12 -1.84
N ALA A 81 14.17 -2.71 -1.39
CA ALA A 81 13.99 -1.40 -0.75
C ALA A 81 14.86 -1.25 0.51
N ALA A 82 14.87 -2.27 1.38
CA ALA A 82 15.70 -2.26 2.59
C ALA A 82 17.20 -2.14 2.27
N SER A 83 17.65 -2.79 1.20
CA SER A 83 19.07 -2.76 0.79
C SER A 83 19.46 -1.43 0.13
N VAL A 84 18.58 -0.88 -0.71
CA VAL A 84 18.85 0.31 -1.53
C VAL A 84 18.54 1.61 -0.77
N LEU A 85 17.55 1.58 0.12
CA LEU A 85 17.02 2.78 0.78
C LEU A 85 18.09 3.51 1.60
N GLY A 86 18.97 2.78 2.28
CA GLY A 86 20.09 3.37 3.01
C GLY A 86 21.08 4.13 2.13
N PHE A 87 21.34 3.60 0.91
CA PHE A 87 22.16 4.27 -0.08
C PHE A 87 21.46 5.52 -0.64
N VAL A 88 20.19 5.40 -1.00
CA VAL A 88 19.37 6.50 -1.52
C VAL A 88 19.27 7.62 -0.49
N LEU A 89 19.03 7.29 0.78
CA LEU A 89 18.97 8.25 1.87
C LEU A 89 20.25 9.07 1.99
N LYS A 90 21.40 8.41 1.97
CA LYS A 90 22.71 9.09 2.11
C LYS A 90 23.09 9.90 0.88
N ARG A 91 22.79 9.41 -0.32
CA ARG A 91 23.29 9.97 -1.57
C ARG A 91 22.39 11.07 -2.15
N PHE A 92 21.06 10.93 -1.99
CA PHE A 92 20.08 11.80 -2.64
C PHE A 92 19.22 12.60 -1.66
N LEU A 93 19.04 12.11 -0.43
CA LEU A 93 18.12 12.67 0.56
C LEU A 93 18.87 13.28 1.77
N GLY A 94 20.10 13.74 1.59
CA GLY A 94 20.84 14.46 2.65
C GLY A 94 21.06 13.69 3.97
N GLY A 95 20.62 12.45 4.07
CA GLY A 95 20.73 11.61 5.28
C GLY A 95 19.60 11.80 6.30
N ALA A 96 18.62 12.66 6.03
CA ALA A 96 17.51 12.90 6.95
C ALA A 96 16.40 11.82 6.81
N PRO A 97 16.14 11.00 7.83
CA PRO A 97 15.13 9.92 7.74
C PRO A 97 13.74 10.41 7.39
N ILE A 98 13.41 11.66 7.73
CA ILE A 98 12.10 12.25 7.46
C ILE A 98 11.81 12.35 5.95
N GLU A 99 12.84 12.56 5.13
CA GLU A 99 12.69 12.66 3.68
C GLU A 99 12.27 11.31 3.05
N VAL A 100 12.65 10.20 3.68
CA VAL A 100 12.19 8.85 3.27
C VAL A 100 10.69 8.70 3.49
N LEU A 101 10.15 9.25 4.58
CA LEU A 101 8.71 9.23 4.85
C LEU A 101 7.95 10.06 3.81
N VAL A 102 8.47 11.22 3.44
CA VAL A 102 7.89 12.05 2.37
C VAL A 102 7.90 11.31 1.04
N LEU A 103 9.04 10.71 0.68
CA LEU A 103 9.16 9.89 -0.53
C LEU A 103 8.15 8.73 -0.51
N GLY A 104 8.03 8.01 0.60
CA GLY A 104 7.04 6.95 0.79
C GLY A 104 5.60 7.45 0.63
N GLY A 105 5.30 8.62 1.18
CA GLY A 105 4.01 9.27 1.03
C GLY A 105 3.66 9.60 -0.42
N VAL A 106 4.61 10.16 -1.18
CA VAL A 106 4.44 10.41 -2.62
C VAL A 106 4.22 9.10 -3.39
N CYS A 107 4.99 8.05 -3.09
CA CYS A 107 4.79 6.73 -3.68
C CYS A 107 3.38 6.18 -3.39
N PHE A 108 2.83 6.39 -2.19
CA PHE A 108 1.46 5.99 -1.85
C PHE A 108 0.41 6.73 -2.67
N LEU A 109 0.58 8.03 -2.88
CA LEU A 109 -0.33 8.82 -3.73
C LEU A 109 -0.33 8.30 -5.17
N ILE A 110 0.85 8.02 -5.73
CA ILE A 110 0.99 7.47 -7.08
C ILE A 110 0.38 6.05 -7.14
N ALA A 111 0.68 5.19 -6.17
CA ALA A 111 0.14 3.84 -6.11
C ALA A 111 -1.40 3.83 -6.03
N GLY A 112 -1.97 4.76 -5.26
CA GLY A 112 -3.42 4.94 -5.18
C GLY A 112 -4.03 5.30 -6.55
N LEU A 113 -3.42 6.22 -7.30
CA LEU A 113 -3.86 6.56 -8.65
C LEU A 113 -3.74 5.37 -9.62
N LEU A 114 -2.64 4.64 -9.56
CA LEU A 114 -2.42 3.46 -10.40
C LEU A 114 -3.41 2.34 -10.09
N SER A 115 -3.85 2.21 -8.85
CA SER A 115 -4.83 1.20 -8.46
C SER A 115 -6.18 1.35 -9.19
N LEU A 116 -6.54 2.56 -9.62
CA LEU A 116 -7.75 2.81 -10.41
C LEU A 116 -7.67 2.24 -11.84
N ARG A 117 -6.47 1.97 -12.35
CA ARG A 117 -6.27 1.39 -13.68
C ARG A 117 -6.35 -0.13 -13.70
N VAL A 118 -6.42 -0.78 -12.53
CA VAL A 118 -6.55 -2.23 -12.44
C VAL A 118 -7.98 -2.63 -12.79
N PRO A 119 -8.22 -3.37 -13.90
CA PRO A 119 -9.54 -3.84 -14.23
C PRO A 119 -9.98 -4.89 -13.21
N LEU A 120 -11.06 -4.63 -12.48
CA LEU A 120 -11.70 -5.63 -11.64
C LEU A 120 -12.62 -6.47 -12.52
N HIS A 121 -12.28 -7.73 -12.73
CA HIS A 121 -13.20 -8.71 -13.30
C HIS A 121 -14.27 -9.01 -12.23
N THR A 122 -15.42 -8.37 -12.37
CA THR A 122 -16.63 -8.82 -11.67
C THR A 122 -17.10 -10.09 -12.36
N ASN A 123 -16.83 -11.24 -11.74
CA ASN A 123 -17.53 -12.47 -12.10
C ASN A 123 -19.00 -12.34 -11.65
N ASP A 124 -19.79 -11.60 -12.43
CA ASP A 124 -21.27 -11.57 -12.30
C ASP A 124 -21.93 -12.84 -12.85
N ALA A 125 -21.15 -13.87 -13.14
CA ALA A 125 -21.65 -15.16 -13.60
C ALA A 125 -21.51 -16.23 -12.51
N ARG A 126 -22.34 -16.15 -11.46
CA ARG A 126 -22.86 -17.36 -10.81
C ARG A 126 -24.29 -17.54 -11.29
N PRO A 127 -24.56 -18.45 -12.24
CA PRO A 127 -25.92 -18.95 -12.42
C PRO A 127 -26.32 -19.68 -11.14
N ALA A 128 -27.57 -19.49 -10.78
CA ALA A 128 -28.28 -20.12 -9.67
C ALA A 128 -28.20 -21.65 -9.69
#